data_8b14a18e2c5045c6128b8ea250013e67
#
_entry.id   8b14a18e2c5045c6128b8ea250013e67
#
_cell.length_a   1.000
_cell.length_b   1.000
_cell.length_c   1.000
_cell.angle_alpha   90.00
_cell.angle_beta   90.00
_cell.angle_gamma   90.00
#
_symmetry.space_group_name_H-M   'P 1'
#
loop_
_entity.id
_entity.type
_entity.pdbx_description
1 polymer ?
#
loop_
_entity_poly.entity_id
_entity_poly.type
_entity_poly.pdbx_seq_one_letter_code
_entity_poly.pdbx_strand_id
1 'polypeptide(L)'
;PFHVTMDEDMAKLIDSIKENDMLMPALVRPKKDGTYEMISGHRRKFALSQLGRKEMNVIVRNLDDDQATILMVDSNIQRENIYPSERGYAYKMRLEAMKHQGKKVDINVDDVHVEYDKPTSAQVGPKLTGTRTNEILAEQLGISKNQIKRFIRLTYLVEPLQEMVDGRNENEIKIAFN
;
A
#
# COMPACT_ATOMS: atom_id res chain seq x y z
N PRO A 1 1.54 -2.25 9.37
CA PRO A 1 2.50 -3.12 8.69
C PRO A 1 3.51 -2.33 7.87
N PHE A 2 3.21 -1.07 7.45
CA PHE A 2 4.14 -0.23 6.69
C PHE A 2 4.78 0.81 7.60
N HIS A 3 6.11 0.77 7.70
CA HIS A 3 6.86 1.68 8.56
C HIS A 3 7.34 2.91 7.78
N VAL A 4 7.34 4.05 8.46
CA VAL A 4 7.98 5.28 7.97
C VAL A 4 9.32 5.38 8.68
N THR A 5 10.41 5.27 7.92
CA THR A 5 11.79 5.33 8.42
C THR A 5 12.47 6.61 7.94
N MET A 6 13.43 7.09 8.72
CA MET A 6 14.30 8.18 8.32
C MET A 6 15.47 7.58 7.53
N ASP A 7 15.26 7.40 6.24
CA ASP A 7 16.22 6.91 5.27
C ASP A 7 16.69 8.03 4.33
N GLU A 8 17.63 7.74 3.44
CA GLU A 8 18.14 8.70 2.45
C GLU A 8 17.02 9.26 1.54
N ASP A 9 16.06 8.38 1.17
CA ASP A 9 14.91 8.79 0.35
C ASP A 9 13.95 9.70 1.12
N MET A 10 13.88 9.57 2.45
CA MET A 10 13.13 10.49 3.28
C MET A 10 13.82 11.86 3.36
N ALA A 11 15.16 11.88 3.47
CA ALA A 11 15.91 13.13 3.44
C ALA A 11 15.69 13.89 2.12
N LYS A 12 15.77 13.20 0.98
CA LYS A 12 15.48 13.78 -0.35
C LYS A 12 14.04 14.31 -0.44
N LEU A 13 13.07 13.58 0.16
CA LEU A 13 11.67 14.01 0.19
C LEU A 13 11.49 15.27 1.03
N ILE A 14 12.15 15.38 2.18
CA ILE A 14 12.13 16.57 3.03
C ILE A 14 12.69 17.78 2.27
N ASP A 15 13.84 17.64 1.63
CA ASP A 15 14.45 18.70 0.83
C ASP A 15 13.55 19.12 -0.33
N SER A 16 12.97 18.16 -1.06
CA SER A 16 12.03 18.44 -2.14
C SER A 16 10.79 19.21 -1.66
N ILE A 17 10.21 18.83 -0.51
CA ILE A 17 9.05 19.54 0.06
C ILE A 17 9.45 20.93 0.57
N LYS A 18 10.67 21.09 1.07
CA LYS A 18 11.19 22.39 1.52
C LYS A 18 11.31 23.38 0.36
N GLU A 19 11.75 22.90 -0.80
CA GLU A 19 11.99 23.74 -1.98
C GLU A 19 10.73 24.01 -2.80
N ASN A 20 9.90 22.99 -3.00
CA ASN A 20 8.79 23.01 -3.97
C ASN A 20 7.41 22.93 -3.32
N ASP A 21 7.34 22.88 -1.97
CA ASP A 21 6.13 22.54 -1.22
C ASP A 21 5.62 21.13 -1.54
N MET A 22 4.46 20.77 -0.99
CA MET A 22 3.85 19.47 -1.22
C MET A 22 3.04 19.49 -2.53
N LEU A 23 3.61 18.99 -3.62
CA LEU A 23 2.97 18.98 -4.94
C LEU A 23 1.77 18.02 -5.02
N MET A 24 1.80 16.90 -4.30
CA MET A 24 0.74 15.90 -4.33
C MET A 24 0.02 15.82 -2.99
N PRO A 25 -1.30 15.99 -2.93
CA PRO A 25 -2.06 15.89 -1.69
C PRO A 25 -2.08 14.45 -1.15
N ALA A 26 -2.24 14.32 0.17
CA ALA A 26 -2.49 13.02 0.79
C ALA A 26 -3.95 12.61 0.61
N LEU A 27 -4.23 11.29 0.71
CA LEU A 27 -5.59 10.76 0.66
C LEU A 27 -6.08 10.44 2.06
N VAL A 28 -7.25 10.95 2.41
CA VAL A 28 -7.90 10.70 3.71
C VAL A 28 -9.37 10.31 3.52
N ARG A 29 -9.93 9.62 4.52
CA ARG A 29 -11.38 9.41 4.62
C ARG A 29 -11.93 9.98 5.93
N PRO A 30 -13.20 10.45 5.96
CA PRO A 30 -13.83 10.89 7.19
C PRO A 30 -14.13 9.69 8.09
N LYS A 31 -13.97 9.88 9.41
CA LYS A 31 -14.38 8.93 10.44
C LYS A 31 -15.69 9.40 11.08
N LYS A 32 -16.39 8.48 11.75
CA LYS A 32 -17.66 8.76 12.43
C LYS A 32 -17.53 9.78 13.57
N ASP A 33 -16.34 9.91 14.14
CA ASP A 33 -16.02 10.85 15.22
C ASP A 33 -15.69 12.28 14.72
N GLY A 34 -15.85 12.54 13.41
CA GLY A 34 -15.52 13.82 12.79
C GLY A 34 -14.03 14.03 12.48
N THR A 35 -13.17 13.06 12.80
CA THR A 35 -11.76 13.08 12.43
C THR A 35 -11.53 12.45 11.05
N TYR A 36 -10.28 12.52 10.56
CA TYR A 36 -9.89 11.92 9.29
C TYR A 36 -8.87 10.81 9.50
N GLU A 37 -9.05 9.71 8.79
CA GLU A 37 -8.08 8.64 8.69
C GLU A 37 -7.27 8.78 7.41
N MET A 38 -5.94 8.74 7.54
CA MET A 38 -5.03 8.82 6.41
C MET A 38 -4.90 7.46 5.73
N ILE A 39 -5.21 7.42 4.44
CA ILE A 39 -5.10 6.22 3.61
C ILE A 39 -3.75 6.17 2.90
N SER A 40 -3.29 7.31 2.37
CA SER A 40 -1.99 7.45 1.70
C SER A 40 -1.36 8.80 2.01
N GLY A 41 -0.02 8.86 2.03
CA GLY A 41 0.73 10.10 2.27
C GLY A 41 1.46 10.17 3.61
N HIS A 42 1.60 9.07 4.35
CA HIS A 42 2.27 9.02 5.66
C HIS A 42 3.71 9.54 5.62
N ARG A 43 4.49 9.24 4.56
CA ARG A 43 5.86 9.76 4.39
C ARG A 43 5.85 11.29 4.22
N ARG A 44 4.90 11.85 3.45
CA ARG A 44 4.75 13.31 3.27
C ARG A 44 4.34 14.01 4.57
N LYS A 45 3.41 13.41 5.34
CA LYS A 45 3.05 13.89 6.68
C LYS A 45 4.27 13.94 7.59
N PHE A 46 5.08 12.87 7.60
CA PHE A 46 6.29 12.81 8.40
C PHE A 46 7.28 13.89 7.97
N ALA A 47 7.55 14.03 6.66
CA ALA A 47 8.45 15.07 6.13
C ALA A 47 7.99 16.49 6.51
N LEU A 48 6.69 16.79 6.37
CA LEU A 48 6.13 18.08 6.79
C LEU A 48 6.30 18.33 8.30
N SER A 49 6.14 17.30 9.13
CA SER A 49 6.36 17.41 10.57
C SER A 49 7.82 17.74 10.92
N GLN A 50 8.79 17.16 10.18
CA GLN A 50 10.22 17.50 10.34
C GLN A 50 10.52 18.97 9.96
N LEU A 51 9.75 19.52 9.03
CA LEU A 51 9.82 20.94 8.64
C LEU A 51 9.01 21.87 9.57
N GLY A 52 8.44 21.34 10.67
CA GLY A 52 7.64 22.12 11.63
C GLY A 52 6.28 22.54 11.08
N ARG A 53 5.84 22.01 9.94
CA ARG A 53 4.52 22.33 9.37
C ARG A 53 3.43 21.54 10.08
N LYS A 54 2.32 22.22 10.38
CA LYS A 54 1.16 21.63 11.10
C LYS A 54 -0.01 21.28 10.19
N GLU A 55 0.04 21.70 8.95
CA GLU A 55 -1.02 21.54 7.95
C GLU A 55 -0.49 20.85 6.71
N MET A 56 -1.37 20.14 6.01
CA MET A 56 -1.05 19.51 4.74
C MET A 56 -2.29 19.46 3.83
N ASN A 57 -2.07 19.53 2.53
CA ASN A 57 -3.13 19.38 1.54
C ASN A 57 -3.59 17.92 1.48
N VAL A 58 -4.92 17.71 1.52
CA VAL A 58 -5.53 16.37 1.48
C VAL A 58 -6.68 16.31 0.50
N ILE A 59 -6.89 15.14 -0.11
CA ILE A 59 -8.11 14.78 -0.82
C ILE A 59 -8.95 13.94 0.13
N VAL A 60 -10.19 14.37 0.36
CA VAL A 60 -11.15 13.64 1.19
C VAL A 60 -11.99 12.72 0.29
N ARG A 61 -12.04 11.42 0.61
CA ARG A 61 -12.90 10.44 -0.06
C ARG A 61 -13.72 9.66 0.95
N ASN A 62 -14.97 9.41 0.60
CA ASN A 62 -15.84 8.50 1.34
C ASN A 62 -15.51 7.07 0.91
N LEU A 63 -14.77 6.36 1.74
CA LEU A 63 -14.32 4.98 1.49
C LEU A 63 -14.81 4.10 2.65
N ASP A 64 -15.31 2.92 2.33
CA ASP A 64 -15.51 1.88 3.33
C ASP A 64 -14.16 1.26 3.77
N ASP A 65 -14.19 0.37 4.76
CA ASP A 65 -12.97 -0.20 5.33
C ASP A 65 -12.18 -1.05 4.33
N ASP A 66 -12.89 -1.79 3.47
CA ASP A 66 -12.26 -2.64 2.48
C ASP A 66 -11.64 -1.81 1.35
N GLN A 67 -12.36 -0.79 0.86
CA GLN A 67 -11.86 0.16 -0.15
C GLN A 67 -10.62 0.91 0.37
N ALA A 68 -10.68 1.40 1.61
CA ALA A 68 -9.56 2.08 2.25
C ALA A 68 -8.34 1.16 2.37
N THR A 69 -8.55 -0.10 2.77
CA THR A 69 -7.50 -1.12 2.87
C THR A 69 -6.86 -1.40 1.51
N ILE A 70 -7.66 -1.60 0.47
CA ILE A 70 -7.15 -1.86 -0.88
C ILE A 70 -6.30 -0.68 -1.37
N LEU A 71 -6.81 0.55 -1.28
CA LEU A 71 -6.07 1.74 -1.71
C LEU A 71 -4.78 1.97 -0.91
N MET A 72 -4.82 1.75 0.41
CA MET A 72 -3.64 1.82 1.25
C MET A 72 -2.59 0.80 0.82
N VAL A 73 -2.99 -0.44 0.59
CA VAL A 73 -2.10 -1.51 0.16
C VAL A 73 -1.52 -1.20 -1.21
N ASP A 74 -2.34 -0.80 -2.18
CA ASP A 74 -1.90 -0.50 -3.55
C ASP A 74 -0.88 0.64 -3.57
N SER A 75 -1.08 1.69 -2.77
CA SER A 75 -0.14 2.81 -2.66
C SER A 75 1.20 2.43 -2.03
N ASN A 76 1.28 1.31 -1.31
CA ASN A 76 2.51 0.85 -0.66
C ASN A 76 3.20 -0.28 -1.43
N ILE A 77 2.47 -1.18 -2.11
CA ILE A 77 3.06 -2.26 -2.91
C ILE A 77 3.94 -1.73 -4.06
N GLN A 78 3.63 -0.54 -4.58
CA GLN A 78 4.38 0.12 -5.66
C GLN A 78 5.72 0.73 -5.20
N ARG A 79 6.02 0.70 -3.90
CA ARG A 79 7.30 1.21 -3.39
C ARG A 79 8.43 0.25 -3.78
N GLU A 80 9.55 0.79 -4.25
CA GLU A 80 10.72 0.00 -4.65
C GLU A 80 11.30 -0.82 -3.49
N ASN A 81 11.35 -0.22 -2.31
CA ASN A 81 11.96 -0.80 -1.10
C ASN A 81 10.92 -1.28 -0.09
N ILE A 82 10.07 -2.24 -0.48
CA ILE A 82 9.14 -2.91 0.44
C ILE A 82 9.77 -4.23 0.91
N TYR A 83 9.84 -4.43 2.22
CA TYR A 83 10.37 -5.67 2.80
C TYR A 83 9.53 -6.90 2.44
N PRO A 84 10.14 -8.09 2.33
CA PRO A 84 9.41 -9.33 2.05
C PRO A 84 8.26 -9.60 3.01
N SER A 85 8.45 -9.38 4.32
CA SER A 85 7.40 -9.53 5.33
C SER A 85 6.28 -8.50 5.13
N GLU A 86 6.59 -7.23 4.90
CA GLU A 86 5.60 -6.17 4.63
C GLU A 86 4.77 -6.49 3.37
N ARG A 87 5.42 -7.01 2.33
CA ARG A 87 4.74 -7.48 1.10
C ARG A 87 3.79 -8.63 1.41
N GLY A 88 4.18 -9.55 2.28
CA GLY A 88 3.31 -10.63 2.76
C GLY A 88 2.06 -10.11 3.47
N TYR A 89 2.22 -9.18 4.41
CA TYR A 89 1.10 -8.52 5.09
C TYR A 89 0.20 -7.75 4.12
N ALA A 90 0.79 -7.02 3.16
CA ALA A 90 0.06 -6.30 2.14
C ALA A 90 -0.85 -7.22 1.31
N TYR A 91 -0.31 -8.34 0.81
CA TYR A 91 -1.10 -9.31 0.06
C TYR A 91 -2.19 -9.96 0.90
N LYS A 92 -1.91 -10.27 2.17
CA LYS A 92 -2.89 -10.83 3.10
C LYS A 92 -4.05 -9.86 3.31
N MET A 93 -3.77 -8.61 3.66
CA MET A 93 -4.78 -7.57 3.89
C MET A 93 -5.63 -7.33 2.64
N ARG A 94 -5.00 -7.23 1.47
CA ARG A 94 -5.72 -7.03 0.22
C ARG A 94 -6.65 -8.20 -0.12
N LEU A 95 -6.20 -9.45 0.05
CA LEU A 95 -7.04 -10.63 -0.16
C LEU A 95 -8.22 -10.69 0.80
N GLU A 96 -8.03 -10.30 2.06
CA GLU A 96 -9.10 -10.23 3.06
C GLU A 96 -10.14 -9.19 2.66
N ALA A 97 -9.72 -7.97 2.34
CA ALA A 97 -10.61 -6.91 1.87
C ALA A 97 -11.38 -7.29 0.60
N MET A 98 -10.70 -7.89 -0.40
CA MET A 98 -11.35 -8.36 -1.62
C MET A 98 -12.37 -9.48 -1.37
N LYS A 99 -12.16 -10.34 -0.38
CA LYS A 99 -13.13 -11.38 0.01
C LYS A 99 -14.37 -10.79 0.66
N HIS A 100 -14.23 -9.76 1.50
CA HIS A 100 -15.35 -9.08 2.15
C HIS A 100 -16.20 -8.32 1.14
N GLN A 101 -15.61 -7.69 0.15
CA GLN A 101 -16.33 -7.00 -0.92
C GLN A 101 -17.16 -7.96 -1.80
N GLY A 102 -17.01 -9.26 -1.61
CA GLY A 102 -17.61 -10.38 -2.33
C GLY A 102 -18.90 -10.06 -3.06
N LYS A 103 -18.86 -9.88 -4.36
CA LYS A 103 -19.94 -9.77 -5.36
C LYS A 103 -20.54 -8.37 -5.63
N LYS A 104 -20.23 -7.35 -4.88
CA LYS A 104 -20.80 -6.01 -5.14
C LYS A 104 -19.79 -4.93 -4.80
N VAL A 105 -18.98 -4.50 -5.74
CA VAL A 105 -18.65 -3.08 -5.92
C VAL A 105 -17.98 -2.92 -7.26
N ASP A 106 -18.68 -2.32 -8.21
CA ASP A 106 -18.06 -1.55 -9.27
C ASP A 106 -17.41 -0.34 -8.58
N ILE A 107 -16.13 -0.43 -8.25
CA ILE A 107 -15.35 0.75 -7.90
C ILE A 107 -15.20 1.49 -9.23
N ASN A 108 -15.99 2.53 -9.43
CA ASN A 108 -15.77 3.51 -10.49
C ASN A 108 -14.42 4.17 -10.19
N VAL A 109 -13.36 3.66 -10.81
CA VAL A 109 -12.01 4.21 -10.74
C VAL A 109 -11.93 5.53 -11.53
N ASP A 110 -12.95 5.83 -12.31
CA ASP A 110 -13.02 7.00 -13.21
C ASP A 110 -13.06 8.36 -12.51
N ASP A 111 -13.35 8.41 -11.20
CA ASP A 111 -13.32 9.64 -10.41
C ASP A 111 -11.95 9.97 -9.79
N VAL A 112 -10.92 9.16 -10.05
CA VAL A 112 -9.56 9.39 -9.55
C VAL A 112 -8.66 9.87 -10.66
N HIS A 113 -8.84 11.10 -11.14
CA HIS A 113 -7.78 11.80 -11.86
C HIS A 113 -6.64 12.15 -10.90
N VAL A 114 -5.82 11.15 -10.59
CA VAL A 114 -4.44 11.35 -10.21
C VAL A 114 -3.64 10.94 -11.44
N GLU A 115 -3.21 11.90 -12.22
CA GLU A 115 -2.20 11.68 -13.26
C GLU A 115 -0.92 11.19 -12.59
N TYR A 116 -0.81 9.86 -12.40
CA TYR A 116 0.47 9.20 -12.28
C TYR A 116 0.91 8.87 -13.69
N ASP A 117 2.07 9.37 -14.08
CA ASP A 117 2.71 9.01 -15.35
C ASP A 117 2.91 7.49 -15.42
N LYS A 118 2.09 6.85 -16.26
CA LYS A 118 1.86 5.44 -16.57
C LYS A 118 0.99 4.66 -15.60
N PRO A 119 -0.28 4.44 -16.00
CA PRO A 119 -1.12 3.46 -15.36
C PRO A 119 -0.62 2.06 -15.70
N THR A 120 -0.24 1.27 -14.71
CA THR A 120 -0.56 -0.14 -14.81
C THR A 120 -2.08 -0.19 -14.81
N SER A 121 -2.66 -0.37 -15.98
CA SER A 121 -4.09 -0.43 -16.19
C SER A 121 -4.65 -1.58 -15.37
N ALA A 122 -5.14 -1.29 -14.18
CA ALA A 122 -6.14 -2.11 -13.56
C ALA A 122 -7.45 -1.85 -14.31
N GLN A 123 -7.54 -2.35 -15.55
CA GLN A 123 -8.83 -2.51 -16.19
C GLN A 123 -9.62 -3.46 -15.30
N VAL A 124 -10.70 -2.95 -14.72
CA VAL A 124 -11.76 -3.78 -14.16
C VAL A 124 -12.31 -4.57 -15.33
N GLY A 125 -11.76 -5.76 -15.54
CA GLY A 125 -12.21 -6.68 -16.55
C GLY A 125 -13.62 -7.17 -16.22
N PRO A 126 -14.33 -7.76 -17.20
CA PRO A 126 -15.69 -8.26 -17.04
C PRO A 126 -15.75 -9.26 -15.88
N LYS A 127 -16.88 -9.29 -15.15
CA LYS A 127 -17.22 -10.24 -14.07
C LYS A 127 -16.67 -11.63 -14.35
N LEU A 128 -15.55 -11.99 -13.71
CA LEU A 128 -15.04 -13.36 -13.71
C LEU A 128 -15.83 -14.19 -12.69
N THR A 129 -17.00 -14.66 -13.11
CA THR A 129 -17.79 -15.60 -12.35
C THR A 129 -17.00 -16.90 -12.21
N GLY A 130 -16.56 -17.21 -11.00
CA GLY A 130 -15.85 -18.47 -10.67
C GLY A 130 -14.34 -18.35 -10.43
N THR A 131 -13.73 -17.20 -10.66
CA THR A 131 -12.30 -16.99 -10.39
C THR A 131 -12.07 -16.78 -8.89
N ARG A 132 -11.09 -17.47 -8.32
CA ARG A 132 -10.72 -17.30 -6.91
C ARG A 132 -10.01 -15.95 -6.70
N THR A 133 -10.30 -15.27 -5.60
CA THR A 133 -9.75 -13.94 -5.26
C THR A 133 -8.22 -13.86 -5.39
N ASN A 134 -7.51 -14.94 -5.04
CA ASN A 134 -6.06 -15.00 -5.17
C ASN A 134 -5.58 -15.10 -6.64
N GLU A 135 -6.40 -15.57 -7.57
CA GLU A 135 -6.10 -15.56 -9.00
C GLU A 135 -6.28 -14.16 -9.58
N ILE A 136 -7.33 -13.46 -9.18
CA ILE A 136 -7.56 -12.06 -9.55
C ILE A 136 -6.41 -11.18 -9.05
N LEU A 137 -6.01 -11.34 -7.79
CA LEU A 137 -4.90 -10.58 -7.23
C LEU A 137 -3.58 -10.88 -7.95
N ALA A 138 -3.32 -12.16 -8.29
CA ALA A 138 -2.14 -12.57 -9.01
C ALA A 138 -2.06 -11.92 -10.40
N GLU A 139 -3.17 -11.88 -11.13
CA GLU A 139 -3.29 -11.24 -12.43
C GLU A 139 -3.05 -9.73 -12.32
N GLN A 140 -3.68 -9.05 -11.35
CA GLN A 140 -3.51 -7.60 -11.13
C GLN A 140 -2.07 -7.20 -10.80
N LEU A 141 -1.35 -8.07 -10.07
CA LEU A 141 0.04 -7.81 -9.67
C LEU A 141 1.08 -8.34 -10.67
N GLY A 142 0.67 -9.07 -11.70
CA GLY A 142 1.58 -9.70 -12.67
C GLY A 142 2.48 -10.78 -12.07
N ILE A 143 2.07 -11.42 -10.97
CA ILE A 143 2.82 -12.46 -10.26
C ILE A 143 2.00 -13.74 -10.12
N SER A 144 2.66 -14.88 -9.86
CA SER A 144 1.95 -16.14 -9.70
C SER A 144 1.20 -16.21 -8.35
N LYS A 145 0.07 -16.94 -8.33
CA LYS A 145 -0.66 -17.24 -7.08
C LYS A 145 0.20 -17.95 -6.03
N ASN A 146 1.20 -18.72 -6.48
CA ASN A 146 2.12 -19.40 -5.59
C ASN A 146 3.10 -18.42 -4.92
N GLN A 147 3.55 -17.38 -5.64
CA GLN A 147 4.35 -16.30 -5.05
C GLN A 147 3.55 -15.55 -3.99
N ILE A 148 2.29 -15.17 -4.24
CA ILE A 148 1.42 -14.56 -3.24
C ILE A 148 1.34 -15.42 -1.97
N LYS A 149 1.09 -16.74 -2.12
CA LYS A 149 1.02 -17.66 -0.99
C LYS A 149 2.35 -17.75 -0.22
N ARG A 150 3.49 -17.72 -0.91
CA ARG A 150 4.83 -17.74 -0.28
C ARG A 150 5.05 -16.47 0.54
N PHE A 151 4.76 -15.30 -0.01
CA PHE A 151 4.84 -14.05 0.74
C PHE A 151 3.92 -14.04 1.96
N ILE A 152 2.65 -14.47 1.82
CA ILE A 152 1.72 -14.55 2.95
C ILE A 152 2.24 -15.47 4.05
N ARG A 153 2.92 -16.58 3.71
CA ARG A 153 3.52 -17.47 4.72
C ARG A 153 4.54 -16.77 5.61
N LEU A 154 5.24 -15.74 5.12
CA LEU A 154 6.17 -14.96 5.93
C LEU A 154 5.47 -14.27 7.10
N THR A 155 4.19 -13.95 6.99
CA THR A 155 3.42 -13.30 8.07
C THR A 155 3.16 -14.23 9.26
N TYR A 156 3.42 -15.54 9.14
CA TYR A 156 3.29 -16.53 10.22
C TYR A 156 4.63 -16.79 10.94
N LEU A 157 5.73 -16.23 10.47
CA LEU A 157 7.01 -16.32 11.14
C LEU A 157 7.00 -15.46 12.42
N VAL A 158 7.73 -15.88 13.44
CA VAL A 158 8.01 -15.06 14.61
C VAL A 158 8.89 -13.86 14.22
N GLU A 159 8.75 -12.75 14.94
CA GLU A 159 9.39 -11.47 14.61
C GLU A 159 10.90 -11.59 14.31
N PRO A 160 11.73 -12.31 15.09
CA PRO A 160 13.16 -12.43 14.77
C PRO A 160 13.44 -13.09 13.41
N LEU A 161 12.61 -14.05 12.99
CA LEU A 161 12.75 -14.69 11.69
C LEU A 161 12.26 -13.78 10.55
N GLN A 162 11.26 -12.94 10.78
CA GLN A 162 10.85 -11.93 9.81
C GLN A 162 11.95 -10.90 9.59
N GLU A 163 12.59 -10.43 10.66
CA GLU A 163 13.73 -9.50 10.56
C GLU A 163 14.90 -10.09 9.77
N MET A 164 15.21 -11.38 9.96
CA MET A 164 16.24 -12.07 9.19
C MET A 164 15.90 -12.15 7.69
N VAL A 165 14.64 -12.45 7.36
CA VAL A 165 14.16 -12.50 5.97
C VAL A 165 14.16 -11.12 5.32
N ASP A 166 13.87 -10.08 6.10
CA ASP A 166 13.87 -8.69 5.65
C ASP A 166 15.29 -8.07 5.54
N GLY A 167 16.33 -8.81 5.92
CA GLY A 167 17.71 -8.31 5.95
C GLY A 167 17.95 -7.23 7.01
N ARG A 168 17.13 -7.20 8.07
CA ARG A 168 17.26 -6.26 9.18
C ARG A 168 18.13 -6.78 10.32
N ASN A 169 18.60 -8.02 10.22
CA ASN A 169 19.43 -8.69 11.22
C ASN A 169 20.75 -9.13 10.60
N GLU A 170 21.84 -9.19 11.38
CA GLU A 170 23.18 -9.59 10.92
C GLU A 170 23.23 -11.01 10.30
N ASN A 171 22.25 -11.86 10.62
CA ASN A 171 22.07 -13.20 10.07
C ASN A 171 21.05 -13.21 8.91
N GLU A 172 21.34 -12.48 7.85
CA GLU A 172 20.49 -12.38 6.66
C GLU A 172 20.19 -13.77 6.04
N ILE A 173 18.92 -14.15 6.02
CA ILE A 173 18.44 -15.31 5.26
C ILE A 173 17.88 -14.84 3.93
N LYS A 174 18.57 -15.11 2.82
CA LYS A 174 18.07 -14.86 1.48
C LYS A 174 17.14 -16.00 1.05
N ILE A 175 15.86 -15.71 0.94
CA ILE A 175 14.87 -16.65 0.40
C ILE A 175 14.74 -16.39 -1.10
N ALA A 176 15.17 -17.35 -1.93
CA ALA A 176 14.95 -17.29 -3.36
C ALA A 176 13.48 -17.57 -3.68
N PHE A 177 12.83 -16.62 -4.32
CA PHE A 177 11.48 -16.76 -4.86
C PHE A 177 11.60 -17.06 -6.37
N ASN A 178 11.77 -18.32 -6.73
CA ASN A 178 11.68 -18.81 -8.12
C ASN A 178 10.23 -19.10 -8.50
#